data_f7aa36dfcef72c02b7cfb231098d2b52
#
_entry.id   f7aa36dfcef72c02b7cfb231098d2b52
#
_cell.length_a   1.000
_cell.length_b   1.000
_cell.length_c   1.000
_cell.angle_alpha   90.00
_cell.angle_beta   90.00
_cell.angle_gamma   90.00
#
_symmetry.space_group_name_H-M   'P 1'
#
loop_
_entity.id
_entity.type
_entity.pdbx_description
1 polymer ?
#
loop_
_entity_poly.entity_id
_entity_poly.type
_entity_poly.pdbx_seq_one_letter_code
_entity_poly.pdbx_strand_id
1 'polypeptide(L)'
;MMTGVPRRIPSLCPDCNREAADAVINGEANVADFRDKPGIIEAEILEEAGRILIRKACERHGPFEDVLSNHPAFFRRMERLGFGRDFKCVGDAEVHNHGANGIKTGRGTYLIVDLTNRCNMVCSPCYMDANSTSFIHELGMEDVKAIFERAVSFKPQREINVLFSGGEATVSPIFLEAICHAKSMGFHRIHVATNGIRFAQERDLATRARAAGLHGVYLQFDGTTEEKNRHRGIGNYMEVKYRALQNIAAAGMRTTLQVSVVNGLNNDGVGDIVRFVSEHIDKVHGVLFQPVMFCGRDEDVPNDERYMRRYPVSQIAYDLEEQTSIGWQPMRDWFPVSAYGAFAHLCDLLQPKADVGSLFNDIHPNHGIFSPVLINAHSRDMIPVGTFFNVEQFIRDIVEITDLGRRPAITKSLVLLSVLRNFDRDRAPSGFGLRQIRELLEDCFYRVAGSGDDWSQRAYSYNGPWKLVMVSAMLFQDLFNYDLSTLSDSATPVATQEGEISFCAYNGGRWRKVVEHFHQTATLTSWHRAHSRHQIYAKGRLVDFRQAPTIASQLVQIESEPKTVSAVRNICV
;
A
#
# COMPACT_ATOMS: atom_id res chain seq x y z
N MET A 1 1.00 -19.00 -10.97
CA MET A 1 2.17 -18.17 -10.60
C MET A 1 3.45 -18.93 -10.91
N MET A 2 4.39 -18.35 -11.67
CA MET A 2 5.66 -19.00 -12.00
C MET A 2 6.72 -18.68 -10.94
N THR A 3 7.36 -19.70 -10.41
CA THR A 3 8.44 -19.60 -9.42
C THR A 3 9.67 -20.38 -9.89
N GLY A 4 10.79 -20.22 -9.21
CA GLY A 4 12.07 -20.84 -9.55
C GLY A 4 12.98 -19.93 -10.39
N VAL A 5 14.29 -20.19 -10.32
CA VAL A 5 15.34 -19.49 -11.05
C VAL A 5 16.28 -20.54 -11.62
N PRO A 6 16.59 -20.54 -12.95
CA PRO A 6 16.16 -19.56 -13.95
C PRO A 6 14.72 -19.80 -14.46
N ARG A 7 14.10 -18.74 -14.98
CA ARG A 7 12.79 -18.81 -15.66
C ARG A 7 12.62 -17.73 -16.70
N ARG A 8 11.78 -17.98 -17.71
CA ARG A 8 11.37 -17.00 -18.71
C ARG A 8 9.97 -16.49 -18.42
N ILE A 9 9.75 -15.22 -18.63
CA ILE A 9 8.50 -14.50 -18.33
C ILE A 9 8.16 -13.52 -19.45
N PRO A 10 6.87 -13.23 -19.68
CA PRO A 10 6.50 -12.08 -20.50
C PRO A 10 6.79 -10.78 -19.76
N SER A 11 7.34 -9.81 -20.48
CA SER A 11 7.71 -8.47 -19.95
C SER A 11 7.41 -7.40 -20.99
N LEU A 12 7.74 -6.15 -20.70
CA LEU A 12 7.62 -5.03 -21.62
C LEU A 12 8.98 -4.41 -21.94
N CYS A 13 9.14 -3.97 -23.19
CA CYS A 13 10.22 -3.06 -23.56
C CYS A 13 9.87 -1.65 -23.06
N PRO A 14 10.74 -1.01 -22.24
CA PRO A 14 10.48 0.33 -21.71
C PRO A 14 10.19 1.37 -22.80
N ASP A 15 10.99 1.36 -23.86
CA ASP A 15 10.87 2.36 -24.93
C ASP A 15 9.71 2.08 -25.88
N CYS A 16 9.45 0.81 -26.26
CA CYS A 16 8.26 0.48 -27.04
C CYS A 16 6.96 0.86 -26.30
N ASN A 17 6.92 0.65 -24.98
CA ASN A 17 5.77 1.01 -24.16
C ASN A 17 5.58 2.53 -24.12
N ARG A 18 6.69 3.28 -24.01
CA ARG A 18 6.70 4.75 -24.07
C ARG A 18 6.14 5.24 -25.41
N GLU A 19 6.69 4.76 -26.52
CA GLU A 19 6.26 5.12 -27.87
C GLU A 19 4.78 4.83 -28.10
N ALA A 20 4.31 3.67 -27.64
CA ALA A 20 2.90 3.28 -27.80
C ALA A 20 1.96 4.17 -26.98
N ALA A 21 2.31 4.53 -25.75
CA ALA A 21 1.52 5.45 -24.94
C ALA A 21 1.51 6.86 -25.52
N ASP A 22 2.66 7.36 -25.97
CA ASP A 22 2.80 8.70 -26.54
C ASP A 22 2.04 8.80 -27.87
N ALA A 23 2.04 7.77 -28.72
CA ALA A 23 1.25 7.72 -29.95
C ALA A 23 -0.26 7.86 -29.67
N VAL A 24 -0.76 7.25 -28.60
CA VAL A 24 -2.17 7.39 -28.19
C VAL A 24 -2.47 8.82 -27.71
N ILE A 25 -1.59 9.38 -26.88
CA ILE A 25 -1.74 10.75 -26.35
C ILE A 25 -1.70 11.78 -27.47
N ASN A 26 -0.85 11.57 -28.48
CA ASN A 26 -0.72 12.45 -29.64
C ASN A 26 -1.85 12.26 -30.70
N GLY A 27 -2.74 11.29 -30.52
CA GLY A 27 -3.81 10.97 -31.46
C GLY A 27 -3.34 10.21 -32.71
N GLU A 28 -2.15 9.63 -32.70
CA GLU A 28 -1.56 8.83 -33.79
C GLU A 28 -2.01 7.35 -33.72
N ALA A 29 -2.47 6.89 -32.57
CA ALA A 29 -3.01 5.56 -32.30
C ALA A 29 -4.23 5.65 -31.38
N ASN A 30 -5.01 4.57 -31.28
CA ASN A 30 -6.12 4.49 -30.34
C ASN A 30 -5.74 3.69 -29.07
N VAL A 31 -6.58 3.78 -28.02
CA VAL A 31 -6.35 3.09 -26.74
C VAL A 31 -6.27 1.58 -26.91
N ALA A 32 -7.02 1.00 -27.87
CA ALA A 32 -6.97 -0.44 -28.13
C ALA A 32 -5.60 -0.86 -28.69
N ASP A 33 -4.94 -0.02 -29.47
CA ASP A 33 -3.58 -0.32 -29.95
C ASP A 33 -2.58 -0.40 -28.79
N PHE A 34 -2.65 0.52 -27.83
CA PHE A 34 -1.82 0.48 -26.62
C PHE A 34 -2.15 -0.73 -25.74
N ARG A 35 -3.44 -1.05 -25.57
CA ARG A 35 -3.87 -2.24 -24.82
C ARG A 35 -3.33 -3.53 -25.42
N ASP A 36 -3.41 -3.68 -26.75
CA ASP A 36 -3.11 -4.92 -27.45
C ASP A 36 -1.61 -5.05 -27.77
N LYS A 37 -0.91 -3.93 -27.94
CA LYS A 37 0.51 -3.87 -28.33
C LYS A 37 1.34 -2.95 -27.43
N PRO A 38 1.41 -3.20 -26.11
CA PRO A 38 2.14 -2.34 -25.19
C PRO A 38 3.67 -2.54 -25.23
N GLY A 39 4.21 -3.20 -26.24
CA GLY A 39 5.65 -3.49 -26.36
C GLY A 39 6.08 -4.78 -25.65
N ILE A 40 5.29 -5.87 -25.78
CA ILE A 40 5.58 -7.16 -25.11
C ILE A 40 6.87 -7.77 -25.70
N ILE A 41 7.76 -8.19 -24.79
CA ILE A 41 8.98 -8.95 -25.07
C ILE A 41 9.16 -10.05 -24.03
N GLU A 42 10.03 -11.03 -24.32
CA GLU A 42 10.44 -12.02 -23.34
C GLU A 42 11.55 -11.47 -22.43
N ALA A 43 11.51 -11.83 -21.15
CA ALA A 43 12.57 -11.60 -20.19
C ALA A 43 12.98 -12.92 -19.52
N GLU A 44 14.21 -12.97 -19.05
CA GLU A 44 14.75 -14.08 -18.26
C GLU A 44 15.09 -13.60 -16.86
N ILE A 45 14.61 -14.33 -15.85
CA ILE A 45 15.03 -14.18 -14.46
C ILE A 45 16.10 -15.24 -14.20
N LEU A 46 17.30 -14.80 -13.81
CA LEU A 46 18.47 -15.66 -13.63
C LEU A 46 19.28 -15.26 -12.39
N GLU A 47 20.13 -16.19 -11.93
CA GLU A 47 21.11 -15.88 -10.90
C GLU A 47 22.50 -15.72 -11.54
N GLU A 48 23.13 -14.60 -11.27
CA GLU A 48 24.49 -14.31 -11.70
C GLU A 48 25.22 -13.45 -10.67
N ALA A 49 26.48 -13.75 -10.42
CA ALA A 49 27.34 -13.03 -9.47
C ALA A 49 26.71 -12.81 -8.09
N GLY A 50 25.95 -13.81 -7.59
CA GLY A 50 25.28 -13.75 -6.27
C GLY A 50 24.05 -12.82 -6.22
N ARG A 51 23.47 -12.49 -7.37
CA ARG A 51 22.24 -11.68 -7.49
C ARG A 51 21.21 -12.39 -8.32
N ILE A 52 19.94 -12.05 -8.09
CA ILE A 52 18.84 -12.39 -9.00
C ILE A 52 18.60 -11.18 -9.89
N LEU A 53 18.72 -11.41 -11.19
CA LEU A 53 18.61 -10.39 -12.24
C LEU A 53 17.40 -10.70 -13.12
N ILE A 54 16.84 -9.67 -13.73
CA ILE A 54 15.95 -9.75 -14.88
C ILE A 54 16.66 -9.17 -16.09
N ARG A 55 16.75 -9.96 -17.19
CA ARG A 55 17.32 -9.55 -18.47
C ARG A 55 16.31 -9.69 -19.57
N LYS A 56 16.27 -8.72 -20.45
CA LYS A 56 15.40 -8.70 -21.62
C LYS A 56 16.06 -7.94 -22.76
N ALA A 57 15.68 -8.26 -24.00
CA ALA A 57 16.19 -7.60 -25.17
C ALA A 57 15.03 -7.27 -26.14
N CYS A 58 15.04 -6.04 -26.63
CA CYS A 58 14.16 -5.59 -27.69
C CYS A 58 14.95 -5.47 -29.00
N GLU A 59 14.40 -5.97 -30.10
CA GLU A 59 15.05 -5.88 -31.41
C GLU A 59 15.31 -4.44 -31.85
N ARG A 60 14.47 -3.48 -31.42
CA ARG A 60 14.58 -2.05 -31.76
C ARG A 60 15.43 -1.25 -30.77
N HIS A 61 15.38 -1.61 -29.47
CA HIS A 61 15.93 -0.77 -28.40
C HIS A 61 17.08 -1.43 -27.62
N GLY A 62 17.45 -2.67 -28.00
CA GLY A 62 18.58 -3.37 -27.41
C GLY A 62 18.28 -4.00 -26.03
N PRO A 63 19.33 -4.28 -25.25
CA PRO A 63 19.23 -5.01 -24.00
C PRO A 63 18.88 -4.10 -22.81
N PHE A 64 18.15 -4.70 -21.85
CA PHE A 64 17.84 -4.11 -20.54
C PHE A 64 18.13 -5.13 -19.44
N GLU A 65 18.64 -4.64 -18.33
CA GLU A 65 18.88 -5.45 -17.13
C GLU A 65 18.47 -4.67 -15.88
N ASP A 66 17.98 -5.40 -14.87
CA ASP A 66 17.73 -4.86 -13.54
C ASP A 66 17.94 -5.92 -12.44
N VAL A 67 18.06 -5.46 -11.18
CA VAL A 67 18.27 -6.30 -10.00
C VAL A 67 16.96 -6.56 -9.30
N LEU A 68 16.57 -7.83 -9.14
CA LEU A 68 15.41 -8.25 -8.36
C LEU A 68 15.77 -8.55 -6.91
N SER A 69 16.97 -9.09 -6.65
CA SER A 69 17.44 -9.38 -5.29
C SER A 69 18.96 -9.47 -5.23
N ASN A 70 19.54 -8.92 -4.16
CA ASN A 70 20.94 -9.13 -3.79
C ASN A 70 21.15 -10.40 -2.95
N HIS A 71 20.07 -11.12 -2.61
CA HIS A 71 20.08 -12.26 -1.70
C HIS A 71 19.34 -13.46 -2.31
N PRO A 72 19.99 -14.27 -3.18
CA PRO A 72 19.33 -15.37 -3.89
C PRO A 72 18.68 -16.42 -2.99
N ALA A 73 19.30 -16.74 -1.86
CA ALA A 73 18.76 -17.71 -0.91
C ALA A 73 17.45 -17.21 -0.29
N PHE A 74 17.37 -15.92 0.06
CA PHE A 74 16.16 -15.28 0.57
C PHE A 74 15.05 -15.27 -0.50
N PHE A 75 15.38 -14.87 -1.73
CA PHE A 75 14.46 -14.85 -2.86
C PHE A 75 13.79 -16.22 -3.07
N ARG A 76 14.61 -17.29 -3.14
CA ARG A 76 14.09 -18.66 -3.27
C ARG A 76 13.31 -19.13 -2.05
N ARG A 77 13.68 -18.67 -0.83
CA ARG A 77 12.92 -18.99 0.36
C ARG A 77 11.52 -18.37 0.30
N MET A 78 11.38 -17.11 -0.12
CA MET A 78 10.06 -16.49 -0.28
C MET A 78 9.19 -17.27 -1.25
N GLU A 79 9.71 -17.70 -2.40
CA GLU A 79 8.97 -18.51 -3.35
C GLU A 79 8.53 -19.86 -2.78
N ARG A 80 9.38 -20.53 -1.97
CA ARG A 80 8.99 -21.78 -1.27
C ARG A 80 7.94 -21.58 -0.19
N LEU A 81 7.86 -20.39 0.37
CA LEU A 81 6.88 -19.99 1.38
C LEU A 81 5.61 -19.37 0.76
N GLY A 82 5.53 -19.31 -0.55
CA GLY A 82 4.34 -18.80 -1.25
C GLY A 82 3.12 -19.65 -0.93
N PHE A 83 2.36 -19.26 0.09
CA PHE A 83 1.15 -19.94 0.55
C PHE A 83 -0.11 -19.44 -0.16
N GLY A 84 0.04 -18.64 -1.22
CA GLY A 84 -1.06 -18.09 -1.97
C GLY A 84 -1.91 -19.18 -2.63
N ARG A 85 -3.20 -18.92 -2.77
CA ARG A 85 -4.13 -19.77 -3.54
C ARG A 85 -4.60 -19.00 -4.75
N ASP A 86 -4.61 -19.66 -5.90
CA ASP A 86 -5.17 -19.09 -7.12
C ASP A 86 -6.67 -18.84 -6.94
N PHE A 87 -7.04 -17.59 -6.91
CA PHE A 87 -8.42 -17.16 -6.92
C PHE A 87 -8.83 -16.82 -8.35
N LYS A 88 -9.71 -17.62 -8.95
CA LYS A 88 -10.30 -17.24 -10.23
C LYS A 88 -11.32 -16.13 -9.98
N CYS A 89 -11.04 -14.95 -10.48
CA CYS A 89 -12.01 -13.88 -10.50
C CYS A 89 -13.15 -14.25 -11.44
N VAL A 90 -14.36 -14.36 -10.90
CA VAL A 90 -15.58 -14.52 -11.68
C VAL A 90 -16.31 -13.18 -11.63
N GLY A 91 -15.99 -12.28 -12.54
CA GLY A 91 -16.55 -10.94 -12.59
C GLY A 91 -16.75 -10.45 -14.01
N ASP A 92 -17.15 -9.20 -14.14
CA ASP A 92 -17.21 -8.53 -15.42
C ASP A 92 -15.80 -8.41 -16.00
N ALA A 93 -15.52 -9.12 -17.09
CA ALA A 93 -14.21 -9.11 -17.74
C ALA A 93 -13.81 -7.70 -18.22
N GLU A 94 -14.77 -6.80 -18.45
CA GLU A 94 -14.49 -5.44 -18.88
C GLU A 94 -13.80 -4.60 -17.80
N VAL A 95 -14.07 -4.86 -16.51
CA VAL A 95 -13.47 -4.10 -15.39
C VAL A 95 -11.95 -4.26 -15.34
N HIS A 96 -11.45 -5.42 -15.75
CA HIS A 96 -10.02 -5.73 -15.70
C HIS A 96 -9.38 -5.88 -17.09
N ASN A 97 -10.10 -5.55 -18.16
CA ASN A 97 -9.64 -5.79 -19.54
C ASN A 97 -8.69 -4.70 -20.04
N HIS A 98 -7.45 -4.75 -19.57
CA HIS A 98 -6.36 -3.89 -20.03
C HIS A 98 -5.29 -4.70 -20.80
N GLY A 99 -5.73 -5.69 -21.57
CA GLY A 99 -4.86 -6.54 -22.40
C GLY A 99 -3.86 -7.32 -21.57
N ALA A 100 -2.59 -7.29 -21.95
CA ALA A 100 -1.51 -7.95 -21.23
C ALA A 100 -1.28 -7.38 -19.81
N ASN A 101 -1.68 -6.14 -19.57
CA ASN A 101 -1.61 -5.46 -18.28
C ASN A 101 -2.87 -5.66 -17.41
N GLY A 102 -3.83 -6.48 -17.88
CA GLY A 102 -5.08 -6.72 -17.19
C GLY A 102 -4.93 -7.63 -15.99
N ILE A 103 -5.75 -7.40 -14.97
CA ILE A 103 -5.91 -8.30 -13.84
C ILE A 103 -6.78 -9.48 -14.30
N LYS A 104 -6.24 -10.69 -14.30
CA LYS A 104 -6.92 -11.91 -14.77
C LYS A 104 -7.42 -12.80 -13.64
N THR A 105 -6.67 -12.82 -12.55
CA THR A 105 -6.99 -13.55 -11.34
C THR A 105 -6.94 -12.55 -10.17
N GLY A 106 -7.49 -12.91 -9.07
CA GLY A 106 -7.51 -12.01 -7.96
C GLY A 106 -8.63 -10.96 -8.01
N ARG A 107 -9.04 -10.51 -6.85
CA ARG A 107 -10.14 -9.56 -6.70
C ARG A 107 -9.71 -8.21 -6.17
N GLY A 108 -8.40 -8.03 -5.96
CA GLY A 108 -7.84 -6.85 -5.33
C GLY A 108 -8.24 -6.71 -3.86
N THR A 109 -7.24 -6.52 -3.00
CA THR A 109 -7.44 -6.30 -1.57
C THR A 109 -7.70 -4.82 -1.27
N TYR A 110 -7.02 -3.95 -1.98
CA TYR A 110 -7.12 -2.50 -1.86
C TYR A 110 -7.53 -1.88 -3.19
N LEU A 111 -8.69 -1.25 -3.20
CA LEU A 111 -9.12 -0.41 -4.31
C LEU A 111 -8.52 0.98 -4.11
N ILE A 112 -7.53 1.34 -4.93
CA ILE A 112 -6.89 2.65 -4.89
C ILE A 112 -7.70 3.60 -5.74
N VAL A 113 -8.07 4.76 -5.18
CA VAL A 113 -8.83 5.81 -5.86
C VAL A 113 -8.04 7.09 -5.81
N ASP A 114 -7.47 7.48 -6.94
CA ASP A 114 -6.73 8.73 -7.10
C ASP A 114 -7.71 9.88 -7.32
N LEU A 115 -7.99 10.67 -6.28
CA LEU A 115 -8.98 11.74 -6.36
C LEU A 115 -8.55 12.91 -7.25
N THR A 116 -7.25 13.15 -7.37
CA THR A 116 -6.72 14.28 -8.14
C THR A 116 -5.24 14.08 -8.48
N ASN A 117 -4.79 14.62 -9.61
CA ASN A 117 -3.36 14.68 -9.96
C ASN A 117 -2.65 15.91 -9.35
N ARG A 118 -3.38 16.77 -8.61
CA ARG A 118 -2.79 17.92 -7.89
C ARG A 118 -2.17 17.49 -6.58
N CYS A 119 -1.09 18.17 -6.20
CA CYS A 119 -0.42 17.98 -4.92
C CYS A 119 0.03 19.31 -4.34
N ASN A 120 0.01 19.45 -3.02
CA ASN A 120 0.57 20.60 -2.31
C ASN A 120 2.08 20.47 -2.04
N MET A 121 2.74 19.45 -2.62
CA MET A 121 4.19 19.23 -2.58
C MET A 121 4.77 19.01 -3.98
N VAL A 122 6.09 19.23 -4.10
CA VAL A 122 6.89 18.79 -5.24
C VAL A 122 8.03 17.91 -4.71
N CYS A 123 7.96 16.61 -5.02
CA CYS A 123 8.89 15.60 -4.55
C CYS A 123 9.69 15.01 -5.70
N SER A 124 10.90 14.49 -5.44
CA SER A 124 11.64 13.62 -6.33
C SER A 124 12.35 12.55 -5.47
N PRO A 125 11.94 11.26 -5.55
CA PRO A 125 11.00 10.69 -6.53
C PRO A 125 9.52 11.03 -6.30
N CYS A 126 8.73 10.94 -7.39
CA CYS A 126 7.28 11.04 -7.37
C CYS A 126 6.67 10.15 -8.46
N TYR A 127 6.08 9.01 -8.08
CA TYR A 127 5.53 8.04 -9.04
C TYR A 127 4.37 8.57 -9.88
N MET A 128 3.68 9.61 -9.41
CA MET A 128 2.57 10.27 -10.13
C MET A 128 3.03 11.42 -11.02
N ASP A 129 4.22 11.94 -10.80
CA ASP A 129 4.68 13.21 -11.38
C ASP A 129 3.70 14.38 -11.16
N ALA A 130 3.16 14.46 -9.94
CA ALA A 130 2.16 15.46 -9.58
C ALA A 130 2.64 16.88 -9.86
N ASN A 131 1.70 17.73 -10.33
CA ASN A 131 1.93 19.13 -10.72
C ASN A 131 2.82 19.35 -11.97
N SER A 132 3.14 18.32 -12.76
CA SER A 132 3.95 18.45 -13.98
C SER A 132 3.11 18.60 -15.24
N THR A 133 1.86 18.16 -15.21
CA THR A 133 0.96 18.21 -16.36
C THR A 133 0.39 19.62 -16.58
N SER A 134 0.08 19.94 -17.84
CA SER A 134 -0.60 21.20 -18.22
C SER A 134 -2.12 21.17 -17.98
N PHE A 135 -2.64 20.06 -17.47
CA PHE A 135 -4.05 19.81 -17.23
C PHE A 135 -4.29 19.26 -15.81
N ILE A 136 -5.53 19.34 -15.40
CA ILE A 136 -6.05 18.75 -14.17
C ILE A 136 -6.89 17.54 -14.53
N HIS A 137 -6.59 16.42 -13.87
CA HIS A 137 -7.45 15.27 -13.74
C HIS A 137 -7.91 15.19 -12.29
N GLU A 138 -9.20 15.39 -12.07
CA GLU A 138 -9.79 15.38 -10.73
C GLU A 138 -11.16 14.72 -10.81
N LEU A 139 -11.39 13.69 -10.00
CA LEU A 139 -12.66 12.98 -9.96
C LEU A 139 -13.75 13.87 -9.38
N GLY A 140 -14.92 13.88 -10.00
CA GLY A 140 -16.16 14.34 -9.41
C GLY A 140 -16.84 13.25 -8.58
N MET A 141 -17.87 13.62 -7.80
CA MET A 141 -18.62 12.62 -7.04
C MET A 141 -19.33 11.59 -7.94
N GLU A 142 -19.75 11.97 -9.14
CA GLU A 142 -20.37 11.03 -10.09
C GLU A 142 -19.36 9.97 -10.57
N ASP A 143 -18.09 10.37 -10.80
CA ASP A 143 -17.02 9.40 -11.12
C ASP A 143 -16.80 8.43 -9.97
N VAL A 144 -16.73 8.94 -8.72
CA VAL A 144 -16.53 8.11 -7.52
C VAL A 144 -17.68 7.13 -7.33
N LYS A 145 -18.94 7.56 -7.53
CA LYS A 145 -20.12 6.69 -7.48
C LYS A 145 -20.04 5.56 -8.51
N ALA A 146 -19.78 5.92 -9.78
CA ALA A 146 -19.67 4.94 -10.87
C ALA A 146 -18.52 3.92 -10.62
N ILE A 147 -17.38 4.40 -10.13
CA ILE A 147 -16.24 3.55 -9.74
C ILE A 147 -16.65 2.57 -8.65
N PHE A 148 -17.30 3.03 -7.59
CA PHE A 148 -17.68 2.17 -6.46
C PHE A 148 -18.79 1.19 -6.83
N GLU A 149 -19.81 1.61 -7.58
CA GLU A 149 -20.86 0.73 -8.09
C GLU A 149 -20.26 -0.40 -8.94
N ARG A 150 -19.33 -0.09 -9.82
CA ARG A 150 -18.59 -1.08 -10.61
C ARG A 150 -17.81 -2.02 -9.69
N ALA A 151 -17.08 -1.50 -8.72
CA ALA A 151 -16.26 -2.30 -7.81
C ALA A 151 -17.09 -3.30 -6.99
N VAL A 152 -18.26 -2.91 -6.48
CA VAL A 152 -19.14 -3.81 -5.71
C VAL A 152 -19.96 -4.77 -6.58
N SER A 153 -20.09 -4.49 -7.88
CA SER A 153 -20.81 -5.37 -8.82
C SER A 153 -20.06 -6.66 -9.14
N PHE A 154 -18.80 -6.77 -8.76
CA PHE A 154 -17.98 -7.96 -8.99
C PHE A 154 -18.58 -9.22 -8.36
N LYS A 155 -18.58 -10.33 -9.12
CA LYS A 155 -19.09 -11.63 -8.65
C LYS A 155 -17.97 -12.67 -8.56
N PRO A 156 -17.93 -13.52 -7.52
CA PRO A 156 -18.73 -13.42 -6.30
C PRO A 156 -18.43 -12.10 -5.58
N GLN A 157 -19.40 -11.60 -4.80
CA GLN A 157 -19.26 -10.31 -4.13
C GLN A 157 -18.00 -10.31 -3.26
N ARG A 158 -17.21 -9.25 -3.39
CA ARG A 158 -15.97 -9.07 -2.63
C ARG A 158 -16.13 -7.95 -1.60
N GLU A 159 -15.54 -8.16 -0.44
CA GLU A 159 -15.30 -7.05 0.50
C GLU A 159 -13.98 -6.35 0.11
N ILE A 160 -14.00 -5.04 -0.01
CA ILE A 160 -12.85 -4.26 -0.48
C ILE A 160 -12.45 -3.24 0.58
N ASN A 161 -11.14 -3.05 0.72
CA ASN A 161 -10.59 -1.89 1.38
C ASN A 161 -10.40 -0.78 0.34
N VAL A 162 -10.82 0.44 0.67
CA VAL A 162 -10.57 1.62 -0.19
C VAL A 162 -9.37 2.39 0.33
N LEU A 163 -8.46 2.76 -0.56
CA LEU A 163 -7.35 3.66 -0.29
C LEU A 163 -7.47 4.90 -1.19
N PHE A 164 -7.91 6.01 -0.62
CA PHE A 164 -7.86 7.28 -1.31
C PHE A 164 -6.41 7.75 -1.45
N SER A 165 -6.05 8.13 -2.67
CA SER A 165 -4.71 8.53 -3.06
C SER A 165 -4.78 9.62 -4.13
N GLY A 166 -3.72 9.81 -4.88
CA GLY A 166 -3.59 10.81 -5.93
C GLY A 166 -2.27 11.55 -5.79
N GLY A 167 -2.20 12.77 -6.30
CA GLY A 167 -1.09 13.67 -5.95
C GLY A 167 -1.08 13.90 -4.44
N GLU A 168 -2.18 14.48 -3.94
CA GLU A 168 -2.51 14.51 -2.52
C GLU A 168 -4.04 14.45 -2.37
N ALA A 169 -4.57 13.35 -1.91
CA ALA A 169 -6.02 13.13 -1.81
C ALA A 169 -6.75 14.21 -1.00
N THR A 170 -6.11 14.71 0.06
CA THR A 170 -6.72 15.70 0.96
C THR A 170 -6.93 17.07 0.30
N VAL A 171 -6.28 17.40 -0.83
CA VAL A 171 -6.52 18.66 -1.53
C VAL A 171 -7.75 18.61 -2.45
N SER A 172 -8.29 17.43 -2.70
CA SER A 172 -9.54 17.29 -3.46
C SER A 172 -10.71 17.89 -2.67
N PRO A 173 -11.60 18.68 -3.31
CA PRO A 173 -12.76 19.26 -2.63
C PRO A 173 -13.76 18.21 -2.16
N ILE A 174 -13.82 17.06 -2.83
CA ILE A 174 -14.76 15.96 -2.50
C ILE A 174 -14.19 14.95 -1.49
N PHE A 175 -13.00 15.18 -0.90
CA PHE A 175 -12.30 14.20 -0.06
C PHE A 175 -13.20 13.62 1.05
N LEU A 176 -13.86 14.47 1.83
CA LEU A 176 -14.74 14.01 2.91
C LEU A 176 -16.02 13.35 2.40
N GLU A 177 -16.60 13.88 1.33
CA GLU A 177 -17.81 13.32 0.71
C GLU A 177 -17.55 11.94 0.13
N ALA A 178 -16.40 11.74 -0.53
CA ALA A 178 -15.99 10.44 -1.05
C ALA A 178 -15.81 9.39 0.06
N ILE A 179 -15.27 9.78 1.23
CA ILE A 179 -15.18 8.91 2.41
C ILE A 179 -16.58 8.52 2.91
N CYS A 180 -17.49 9.50 3.05
CA CYS A 180 -18.87 9.24 3.44
C CYS A 180 -19.55 8.26 2.48
N HIS A 181 -19.36 8.47 1.19
CA HIS A 181 -19.95 7.59 0.18
C HIS A 181 -19.37 6.17 0.25
N ALA A 182 -18.06 6.02 0.38
CA ALA A 182 -17.41 4.72 0.60
C ALA A 182 -17.99 3.99 1.83
N LYS A 183 -18.19 4.72 2.94
CA LYS A 183 -18.83 4.17 4.14
C LYS A 183 -20.26 3.71 3.85
N SER A 184 -21.07 4.49 3.14
CA SER A 184 -22.46 4.15 2.80
C SER A 184 -22.58 2.93 1.89
N MET A 185 -21.57 2.68 1.04
CA MET A 185 -21.48 1.50 0.17
C MET A 185 -21.07 0.22 0.93
N GLY A 186 -20.68 0.34 2.21
CA GLY A 186 -20.30 -0.80 3.05
C GLY A 186 -18.89 -1.32 2.80
N PHE A 187 -17.97 -0.52 2.27
CA PHE A 187 -16.57 -0.93 2.15
C PHE A 187 -15.97 -1.25 3.52
N HIS A 188 -15.22 -2.36 3.57
CA HIS A 188 -14.73 -2.94 4.82
C HIS A 188 -13.81 -1.98 5.58
N ARG A 189 -12.87 -1.34 4.89
CA ARG A 189 -11.98 -0.32 5.45
C ARG A 189 -11.74 0.80 4.48
N ILE A 190 -11.64 2.00 5.02
CA ILE A 190 -11.41 3.21 4.26
C ILE A 190 -10.16 3.88 4.80
N HIS A 191 -9.15 4.04 3.96
CA HIS A 191 -7.86 4.64 4.29
C HIS A 191 -7.53 5.79 3.35
N VAL A 192 -6.54 6.60 3.73
CA VAL A 192 -5.95 7.63 2.88
C VAL A 192 -4.43 7.52 2.90
N ALA A 193 -3.80 7.62 1.73
CA ALA A 193 -2.37 7.89 1.60
C ALA A 193 -2.18 9.41 1.51
N THR A 194 -1.35 9.99 2.37
CA THR A 194 -1.20 11.45 2.46
C THR A 194 0.21 11.86 2.88
N ASN A 195 0.62 13.04 2.41
CA ASN A 195 1.82 13.71 2.89
C ASN A 195 1.63 14.35 4.28
N GLY A 196 0.41 14.43 4.79
CA GLY A 196 0.09 14.88 6.14
C GLY A 196 0.00 16.39 6.33
N ILE A 197 0.30 17.22 5.34
CA ILE A 197 0.32 18.69 5.49
C ILE A 197 -1.03 19.21 5.97
N ARG A 198 -2.14 18.84 5.34
CA ARG A 198 -3.46 19.29 5.74
C ARG A 198 -3.87 18.78 7.12
N PHE A 199 -3.53 17.53 7.46
CA PHE A 199 -3.75 17.02 8.81
C PHE A 199 -2.94 17.76 9.86
N ALA A 200 -1.76 18.29 9.51
CA ALA A 200 -0.96 19.11 10.41
C ALA A 200 -1.50 20.54 10.55
N GLN A 201 -2.04 21.14 9.49
CA GLN A 201 -2.53 22.52 9.44
C GLN A 201 -3.96 22.64 9.99
N GLU A 202 -4.87 21.76 9.59
CA GLU A 202 -6.28 21.75 9.98
C GLU A 202 -6.49 20.78 11.13
N ARG A 203 -6.49 21.30 12.35
CA ARG A 203 -6.58 20.48 13.57
C ARG A 203 -7.83 19.60 13.64
N ASP A 204 -8.94 20.04 13.05
CA ASP A 204 -10.22 19.34 13.03
C ASP A 204 -10.41 18.40 11.85
N LEU A 205 -9.56 18.47 10.80
CA LEU A 205 -9.69 17.62 9.62
C LEU A 205 -9.67 16.13 9.97
N ALA A 206 -8.79 15.73 10.88
CA ALA A 206 -8.70 14.34 11.33
C ALA A 206 -10.00 13.85 11.97
N THR A 207 -10.60 14.69 12.83
CA THR A 207 -11.89 14.40 13.49
C THR A 207 -13.04 14.31 12.47
N ARG A 208 -13.09 15.25 11.51
CA ARG A 208 -14.10 15.24 10.45
C ARG A 208 -13.94 14.01 9.55
N ALA A 209 -12.71 13.67 9.15
CA ALA A 209 -12.46 12.50 8.33
C ALA A 209 -12.83 11.19 9.06
N ARG A 210 -12.52 11.10 10.36
CA ARG A 210 -12.94 9.97 11.20
C ARG A 210 -14.46 9.85 11.27
N ALA A 211 -15.16 10.95 11.48
CA ALA A 211 -16.61 11.00 11.52
C ALA A 211 -17.23 10.61 10.17
N ALA A 212 -16.63 11.03 9.05
CA ALA A 212 -17.02 10.62 7.71
C ALA A 212 -16.85 9.12 7.45
N GLY A 213 -15.98 8.43 8.19
CA GLY A 213 -15.76 6.98 8.06
C GLY A 213 -14.32 6.56 7.81
N LEU A 214 -13.36 7.48 7.85
CA LEU A 214 -11.95 7.13 7.68
C LEU A 214 -11.47 6.26 8.85
N HIS A 215 -10.84 5.12 8.55
CA HIS A 215 -10.35 4.18 9.55
C HIS A 215 -8.88 4.39 9.91
N GLY A 216 -8.05 4.76 8.96
CA GLY A 216 -6.62 4.93 9.17
C GLY A 216 -5.91 5.71 8.07
N VAL A 217 -4.67 6.05 8.34
CA VAL A 217 -3.85 6.91 7.50
C VAL A 217 -2.53 6.21 7.17
N TYR A 218 -2.20 6.15 5.88
CA TYR A 218 -0.85 5.89 5.40
C TYR A 218 -0.12 7.22 5.29
N LEU A 219 0.72 7.51 6.28
CA LEU A 219 1.45 8.77 6.34
C LEU A 219 2.83 8.61 5.71
N GLN A 220 3.09 9.34 4.65
CA GLN A 220 4.39 9.39 4.01
C GLN A 220 5.47 9.86 5.01
N PHE A 221 6.58 9.06 5.16
CA PHE A 221 7.58 9.27 6.19
C PHE A 221 8.92 8.61 5.81
N ASP A 222 9.82 9.30 5.13
CA ASP A 222 11.00 8.67 4.53
C ASP A 222 12.25 8.71 5.40
N GLY A 223 12.17 9.30 6.58
CA GLY A 223 13.28 9.36 7.53
C GLY A 223 12.90 10.16 8.77
N THR A 224 13.75 10.07 9.79
CA THR A 224 13.54 10.70 11.11
C THR A 224 14.21 12.08 11.24
N THR A 225 14.86 12.58 10.19
CA THR A 225 15.52 13.89 10.17
C THR A 225 15.13 14.69 8.94
N GLU A 226 15.31 16.01 9.00
CA GLU A 226 15.07 16.90 7.85
C GLU A 226 15.97 16.54 6.66
N GLU A 227 17.23 16.14 6.92
CA GLU A 227 18.19 15.77 5.89
C GLU A 227 17.72 14.55 5.08
N LYS A 228 17.27 13.48 5.78
CA LYS A 228 16.76 12.26 5.13
C LYS A 228 15.48 12.50 4.32
N ASN A 229 14.79 13.61 4.57
CA ASN A 229 13.55 13.99 3.89
C ASN A 229 13.72 15.17 2.91
N ARG A 230 14.95 15.68 2.68
CA ARG A 230 15.20 16.86 1.83
C ARG A 230 14.62 16.76 0.42
N HIS A 231 14.55 15.54 -0.13
CA HIS A 231 13.99 15.23 -1.43
C HIS A 231 12.47 15.49 -1.52
N ARG A 232 11.81 15.69 -0.38
CA ARG A 232 10.37 16.05 -0.30
C ARG A 232 10.13 17.54 -0.45
N GLY A 233 11.19 18.37 -0.44
CA GLY A 233 11.14 19.78 -0.79
C GLY A 233 10.50 20.71 0.25
N ILE A 234 10.20 20.25 1.47
CA ILE A 234 9.65 21.04 2.58
C ILE A 234 10.77 21.31 3.58
N GLY A 235 10.82 22.53 4.17
CA GLY A 235 11.88 22.92 5.10
C GLY A 235 11.63 22.57 6.56
N ASN A 236 10.39 22.26 6.95
CA ASN A 236 10.00 21.84 8.30
C ASN A 236 9.20 20.53 8.25
N TYR A 237 9.74 19.58 7.52
CA TYR A 237 9.08 18.30 7.24
C TYR A 237 8.72 17.53 8.52
N MET A 238 9.68 17.40 9.46
CA MET A 238 9.46 16.63 10.69
C MET A 238 8.39 17.28 11.57
N GLU A 239 8.33 18.62 11.65
CA GLU A 239 7.26 19.31 12.37
C GLU A 239 5.88 19.00 11.79
N VAL A 240 5.77 18.96 10.44
CA VAL A 240 4.54 18.52 9.74
C VAL A 240 4.15 17.12 10.18
N LYS A 241 5.09 16.18 10.19
CA LYS A 241 4.82 14.78 10.55
C LYS A 241 4.37 14.63 12.00
N TYR A 242 5.07 15.26 12.94
CA TYR A 242 4.67 15.23 14.35
C TYR A 242 3.28 15.80 14.59
N ARG A 243 2.95 16.94 13.97
CA ARG A 243 1.61 17.57 14.11
C ARG A 243 0.52 16.68 13.49
N ALA A 244 0.77 16.14 12.29
CA ALA A 244 -0.16 15.24 11.63
C ALA A 244 -0.41 13.99 12.50
N LEU A 245 0.63 13.32 13.00
CA LEU A 245 0.53 12.17 13.89
C LEU A 245 -0.28 12.48 15.15
N GLN A 246 -0.05 13.63 15.79
CA GLN A 246 -0.80 14.05 16.97
C GLN A 246 -2.29 14.22 16.66
N ASN A 247 -2.63 14.92 15.57
CA ASN A 247 -4.02 15.19 15.21
C ASN A 247 -4.77 13.91 14.78
N ILE A 248 -4.10 13.02 14.03
CA ILE A 248 -4.65 11.73 13.61
C ILE A 248 -4.90 10.83 14.83
N ALA A 249 -3.94 10.73 15.75
CA ALA A 249 -4.09 9.94 16.97
C ALA A 249 -5.17 10.51 17.91
N ALA A 250 -5.26 11.83 18.05
CA ALA A 250 -6.29 12.51 18.85
C ALA A 250 -7.71 12.23 18.30
N ALA A 251 -7.85 12.00 16.99
CA ALA A 251 -9.11 11.58 16.36
C ALA A 251 -9.39 10.07 16.50
N GLY A 252 -8.56 9.31 17.20
CA GLY A 252 -8.72 7.87 17.40
C GLY A 252 -8.42 7.04 16.14
N MET A 253 -7.67 7.57 15.20
CA MET A 253 -7.26 6.86 13.98
C MET A 253 -5.86 6.26 14.13
N ARG A 254 -5.61 5.21 13.33
CA ARG A 254 -4.31 4.54 13.24
C ARG A 254 -3.47 5.13 12.13
N THR A 255 -2.16 5.19 12.36
CA THR A 255 -1.19 5.57 11.33
C THR A 255 -0.28 4.41 11.01
N THR A 256 -0.11 4.13 9.71
CA THR A 256 0.97 3.33 9.15
C THR A 256 1.95 4.28 8.47
N LEU A 257 3.23 4.20 8.80
CA LEU A 257 4.25 4.98 8.11
C LEU A 257 4.48 4.35 6.73
N GLN A 258 4.39 5.17 5.69
CA GLN A 258 4.69 4.78 4.31
C GLN A 258 6.01 5.40 3.89
N VAL A 259 7.00 4.54 3.64
CA VAL A 259 8.39 4.93 3.44
C VAL A 259 8.83 4.60 2.02
N SER A 260 9.11 5.60 1.21
CA SER A 260 9.77 5.36 -0.07
C SER A 260 11.28 5.20 0.16
N VAL A 261 11.83 4.03 -0.22
CA VAL A 261 13.26 3.74 -0.02
C VAL A 261 14.00 3.83 -1.34
N VAL A 262 15.04 4.65 -1.36
CA VAL A 262 15.95 4.82 -2.51
C VAL A 262 17.36 4.51 -2.06
N ASN A 263 18.04 3.60 -2.78
CA ASN A 263 19.43 3.29 -2.47
C ASN A 263 20.31 4.53 -2.59
N GLY A 264 21.18 4.75 -1.61
CA GLY A 264 22.07 5.92 -1.54
C GLY A 264 21.41 7.23 -1.13
N LEU A 265 20.09 7.23 -0.81
CA LEU A 265 19.37 8.42 -0.35
C LEU A 265 18.94 8.31 1.12
N ASN A 266 18.23 7.24 1.47
CA ASN A 266 17.66 7.06 2.81
C ASN A 266 17.64 5.61 3.30
N ASN A 267 18.20 4.67 2.54
CA ASN A 267 18.26 3.26 2.91
C ASN A 267 19.09 3.01 4.19
N ASP A 268 20.05 3.87 4.50
CA ASP A 268 20.84 3.84 5.73
C ASP A 268 20.09 4.33 6.99
N GLY A 269 18.83 4.76 6.84
CA GLY A 269 17.96 5.24 7.92
C GLY A 269 16.74 4.38 8.20
N VAL A 270 16.60 3.18 7.58
CA VAL A 270 15.42 2.34 7.76
C VAL A 270 15.29 1.81 9.20
N GLY A 271 16.42 1.55 9.86
CA GLY A 271 16.45 1.17 11.28
C GLY A 271 15.98 2.28 12.21
N ASP A 272 16.30 3.56 11.91
CA ASP A 272 15.83 4.71 12.68
C ASP A 272 14.30 4.85 12.59
N ILE A 273 13.71 4.55 11.44
CA ILE A 273 12.26 4.58 11.26
C ILE A 273 11.59 3.52 12.15
N VAL A 274 12.16 2.33 12.24
CA VAL A 274 11.61 1.28 13.13
C VAL A 274 11.76 1.66 14.61
N ARG A 275 12.87 2.28 15.01
CA ARG A 275 13.02 2.87 16.36
C ARG A 275 11.97 3.96 16.63
N PHE A 276 11.73 4.84 15.66
CA PHE A 276 10.68 5.84 15.74
C PHE A 276 9.29 5.22 15.95
N VAL A 277 8.98 4.09 15.27
CA VAL A 277 7.73 3.35 15.51
C VAL A 277 7.63 2.89 16.96
N SER A 278 8.71 2.38 17.55
CA SER A 278 8.69 1.93 18.96
C SER A 278 8.48 3.09 19.93
N GLU A 279 9.11 4.23 19.69
CA GLU A 279 8.96 5.44 20.51
C GLU A 279 7.55 6.03 20.45
N HIS A 280 6.86 5.84 19.31
CA HIS A 280 5.53 6.39 19.04
C HIS A 280 4.45 5.30 18.87
N ILE A 281 4.62 4.16 19.55
CA ILE A 281 3.72 2.99 19.44
C ILE A 281 2.26 3.31 19.84
N ASP A 282 2.04 4.38 20.57
CA ASP A 282 0.73 4.92 20.92
C ASP A 282 0.02 5.57 19.71
N LYS A 283 0.75 5.97 18.66
CA LYS A 283 0.25 6.67 17.46
C LYS A 283 0.50 5.90 16.17
N VAL A 284 1.62 5.16 16.11
CA VAL A 284 2.05 4.43 14.91
C VAL A 284 1.87 2.93 15.14
N HIS A 285 1.21 2.25 14.20
CA HIS A 285 0.81 0.85 14.33
C HIS A 285 1.42 -0.07 13.27
N GLY A 286 2.22 0.47 12.36
CA GLY A 286 2.91 -0.28 11.33
C GLY A 286 3.82 0.59 10.50
N VAL A 287 4.68 -0.05 9.73
CA VAL A 287 5.50 0.59 8.72
C VAL A 287 5.48 -0.24 7.43
N LEU A 288 5.35 0.45 6.32
CA LEU A 288 5.39 -0.11 4.98
C LEU A 288 6.51 0.55 4.20
N PHE A 289 7.59 -0.19 3.99
CA PHE A 289 8.69 0.22 3.12
C PHE A 289 8.35 -0.07 1.67
N GLN A 290 8.56 0.91 0.82
CA GLN A 290 8.31 0.80 -0.62
C GLN A 290 9.58 1.18 -1.38
N PRO A 291 10.31 0.19 -1.92
CA PRO A 291 11.39 0.46 -2.87
C PRO A 291 10.95 1.40 -3.98
N VAL A 292 11.83 2.31 -4.37
CA VAL A 292 11.54 3.27 -5.43
C VAL A 292 11.12 2.57 -6.72
N MET A 293 10.10 3.12 -7.35
CA MET A 293 9.58 2.75 -8.66
C MET A 293 10.03 3.83 -9.66
N PHE A 294 10.75 3.45 -10.70
CA PHE A 294 11.22 4.39 -11.73
C PHE A 294 10.13 4.67 -12.75
N CYS A 295 9.22 5.53 -12.37
CA CYS A 295 8.11 6.01 -13.19
C CYS A 295 7.74 7.43 -12.77
N GLY A 296 6.83 8.05 -13.47
CA GLY A 296 6.41 9.42 -13.20
C GLY A 296 7.58 10.39 -13.36
N ARG A 297 7.98 11.10 -12.28
CA ARG A 297 9.07 12.09 -12.33
C ARG A 297 10.45 11.48 -12.55
N ASP A 298 10.63 10.22 -12.20
CA ASP A 298 11.92 9.52 -12.29
C ASP A 298 11.95 8.51 -13.46
N GLU A 299 11.05 8.61 -14.43
CA GLU A 299 10.97 7.67 -15.56
C GLU A 299 12.12 7.82 -16.57
N ASP A 300 12.72 9.01 -16.65
CA ASP A 300 13.79 9.35 -17.58
C ASP A 300 15.19 9.33 -16.92
N VAL A 301 15.30 8.75 -15.71
CA VAL A 301 16.60 8.58 -15.03
C VAL A 301 17.53 7.70 -15.88
N PRO A 302 18.79 8.10 -16.14
CA PRO A 302 19.74 7.30 -16.89
C PRO A 302 19.93 5.89 -16.32
N ASN A 303 20.20 4.89 -17.17
CA ASN A 303 20.25 3.49 -16.77
C ASN A 303 21.27 3.20 -15.67
N ASP A 304 22.44 3.82 -15.71
CA ASP A 304 23.49 3.68 -14.70
C ASP A 304 23.07 4.27 -13.35
N GLU A 305 22.45 5.46 -13.35
CA GLU A 305 21.91 6.08 -12.15
C GLU A 305 20.74 5.27 -11.60
N ARG A 306 19.82 4.81 -12.45
CA ARG A 306 18.71 3.96 -12.08
C ARG A 306 19.20 2.68 -11.39
N TYR A 307 20.19 2.00 -11.99
CA TYR A 307 20.76 0.77 -11.45
C TYR A 307 21.40 0.99 -10.06
N MET A 308 22.09 2.10 -9.86
CA MET A 308 22.67 2.48 -8.56
C MET A 308 21.59 2.83 -7.51
N ARG A 309 20.50 3.46 -7.93
CA ARG A 309 19.40 3.86 -7.05
C ARG A 309 18.40 2.73 -6.76
N ARG A 310 18.48 1.61 -7.51
CA ARG A 310 17.61 0.46 -7.31
C ARG A 310 17.81 -0.13 -5.91
N TYR A 311 16.68 -0.34 -5.21
CA TYR A 311 16.65 -0.96 -3.91
C TYR A 311 15.73 -2.18 -3.96
N PRO A 312 16.26 -3.43 -3.98
CA PRO A 312 15.43 -4.64 -3.98
C PRO A 312 14.66 -4.81 -2.66
N VAL A 313 13.43 -5.30 -2.73
CA VAL A 313 12.58 -5.48 -1.53
C VAL A 313 13.23 -6.39 -0.47
N SER A 314 13.98 -7.39 -0.89
CA SER A 314 14.71 -8.28 0.03
C SER A 314 15.76 -7.55 0.86
N GLN A 315 16.32 -6.44 0.34
CA GLN A 315 17.37 -5.69 1.03
C GLN A 315 16.90 -5.11 2.37
N ILE A 316 15.60 -4.79 2.50
CA ILE A 316 15.05 -4.24 3.75
C ILE A 316 15.26 -5.19 4.94
N ALA A 317 15.16 -6.51 4.72
CA ALA A 317 15.34 -7.49 5.77
C ALA A 317 16.78 -7.51 6.31
N TYR A 318 17.75 -7.33 5.43
CA TYR A 318 19.17 -7.32 5.78
C TYR A 318 19.63 -5.97 6.35
N ASP A 319 19.15 -4.86 5.76
CA ASP A 319 19.45 -3.52 6.30
C ASP A 319 18.88 -3.36 7.72
N LEU A 320 17.70 -3.91 8.01
CA LEU A 320 17.12 -3.88 9.35
C LEU A 320 17.84 -4.82 10.34
N GLU A 321 18.38 -5.95 9.89
CA GLU A 321 19.28 -6.79 10.70
C GLU A 321 20.54 -6.00 11.10
N GLU A 322 21.16 -5.30 10.14
CA GLU A 322 22.37 -4.53 10.35
C GLU A 322 22.14 -3.25 11.18
N GLN A 323 21.07 -2.51 10.87
CA GLN A 323 20.81 -1.18 11.45
C GLN A 323 20.11 -1.21 12.79
N THR A 324 19.66 -2.40 13.25
CA THR A 324 18.97 -2.54 14.54
C THR A 324 19.64 -3.62 15.41
N SER A 325 19.53 -3.47 16.73
CA SER A 325 20.08 -4.46 17.68
C SER A 325 19.02 -5.42 18.23
N ILE A 326 17.87 -5.57 17.56
CA ILE A 326 16.75 -6.36 18.10
C ILE A 326 16.83 -7.85 17.77
N GLY A 327 17.88 -8.28 17.07
CA GLY A 327 18.14 -9.69 16.75
C GLY A 327 17.31 -10.24 15.60
N TRP A 328 16.92 -9.40 14.65
CA TRP A 328 16.37 -9.88 13.39
C TRP A 328 17.31 -10.82 12.65
N GLN A 329 16.72 -11.84 12.06
CA GLN A 329 17.39 -12.75 11.14
C GLN A 329 16.53 -12.86 9.87
N PRO A 330 17.00 -12.41 8.71
CA PRO A 330 16.22 -12.40 7.47
C PRO A 330 15.59 -13.76 7.14
N MET A 331 16.34 -14.83 7.31
CA MET A 331 15.88 -16.19 6.99
C MET A 331 14.96 -16.82 8.05
N ARG A 332 14.72 -16.18 9.19
CA ARG A 332 13.83 -16.66 10.27
C ARG A 332 12.58 -15.80 10.38
N ASP A 333 12.74 -14.47 10.32
CA ASP A 333 11.72 -13.53 10.78
C ASP A 333 10.90 -12.88 9.68
N TRP A 334 11.26 -13.10 8.41
CA TRP A 334 10.58 -12.49 7.28
C TRP A 334 9.79 -13.53 6.47
N PHE A 335 8.58 -13.16 6.07
CA PHE A 335 7.62 -14.02 5.39
C PHE A 335 7.00 -13.27 4.21
N PRO A 336 6.56 -13.99 3.15
CA PRO A 336 5.86 -13.35 2.04
C PRO A 336 4.47 -12.86 2.47
N VAL A 337 4.03 -11.72 1.95
CA VAL A 337 2.69 -11.17 2.22
C VAL A 337 1.58 -12.13 1.77
N SER A 338 1.82 -12.96 0.74
CA SER A 338 0.92 -14.04 0.33
C SER A 338 0.53 -14.99 1.47
N ALA A 339 1.35 -15.12 2.51
CA ALA A 339 1.03 -15.92 3.71
C ALA A 339 -0.21 -15.41 4.47
N TYR A 340 -0.61 -14.14 4.30
CA TYR A 340 -1.86 -13.64 4.88
C TYR A 340 -3.11 -14.36 4.35
N GLY A 341 -3.05 -14.94 3.14
CA GLY A 341 -4.12 -15.73 2.59
C GLY A 341 -4.54 -16.90 3.47
N ALA A 342 -3.58 -17.56 4.14
CA ALA A 342 -3.88 -18.65 5.08
C ALA A 342 -4.75 -18.17 6.26
N PHE A 343 -4.43 -17.01 6.82
CA PHE A 343 -5.20 -16.42 7.92
C PHE A 343 -6.58 -15.92 7.47
N ALA A 344 -6.70 -15.39 6.27
CA ALA A 344 -7.97 -14.98 5.68
C ALA A 344 -8.90 -16.19 5.52
N HIS A 345 -8.42 -17.30 4.99
CA HIS A 345 -9.19 -18.56 4.90
C HIS A 345 -9.59 -19.10 6.27
N LEU A 346 -8.70 -18.99 7.27
CA LEU A 346 -9.04 -19.35 8.63
C LEU A 346 -10.18 -18.48 9.19
N CYS A 347 -10.16 -17.17 8.91
CA CYS A 347 -11.26 -16.28 9.28
C CYS A 347 -12.59 -16.73 8.70
N ASP A 348 -12.63 -17.13 7.43
CA ASP A 348 -13.85 -17.60 6.76
C ASP A 348 -14.37 -18.91 7.37
N LEU A 349 -13.47 -19.82 7.76
CA LEU A 349 -13.87 -21.04 8.47
C LEU A 349 -14.43 -20.76 9.86
N LEU A 350 -13.91 -19.76 10.55
CA LEU A 350 -14.37 -19.37 11.89
C LEU A 350 -15.62 -18.48 11.85
N GLN A 351 -15.77 -17.70 10.79
CA GLN A 351 -16.86 -16.76 10.54
C GLN A 351 -17.31 -16.83 9.08
N PRO A 352 -18.12 -17.85 8.71
CA PRO A 352 -18.45 -18.13 7.30
C PRO A 352 -19.14 -16.99 6.53
N LYS A 353 -19.64 -15.98 7.23
CA LYS A 353 -20.28 -14.81 6.59
C LYS A 353 -19.29 -13.71 6.20
N ALA A 354 -18.03 -13.81 6.62
CA ALA A 354 -17.06 -12.74 6.44
C ALA A 354 -16.45 -12.68 5.03
N ASP A 355 -16.38 -13.80 4.31
CA ASP A 355 -15.79 -13.95 2.95
C ASP A 355 -14.43 -13.21 2.80
N VAL A 356 -13.61 -13.26 3.85
CA VAL A 356 -12.36 -12.50 3.96
C VAL A 356 -11.28 -13.07 3.05
N GLY A 357 -11.33 -14.38 2.78
CA GLY A 357 -10.41 -15.04 1.86
C GLY A 357 -10.38 -14.42 0.48
N SER A 358 -11.46 -13.75 0.09
CA SER A 358 -11.53 -13.02 -1.17
C SER A 358 -10.71 -11.73 -1.20
N LEU A 359 -10.32 -11.20 -0.03
CA LEU A 359 -9.52 -9.95 0.08
C LEU A 359 -8.02 -10.17 -0.11
N PHE A 360 -7.52 -11.36 0.25
CA PHE A 360 -6.10 -11.67 0.23
C PHE A 360 -5.80 -12.60 -0.94
N ASN A 361 -5.62 -12.01 -2.10
CA ASN A 361 -5.26 -12.71 -3.30
C ASN A 361 -3.75 -12.83 -3.44
N ASP A 362 -3.35 -13.70 -4.34
CA ASP A 362 -1.99 -14.08 -4.58
C ASP A 362 -1.13 -12.91 -5.05
N ILE A 363 -0.44 -12.27 -4.11
CA ILE A 363 0.70 -11.43 -4.43
C ILE A 363 1.89 -12.35 -4.63
N HIS A 364 2.66 -12.16 -5.71
CA HIS A 364 3.89 -12.94 -5.90
C HIS A 364 4.77 -12.85 -4.63
N PRO A 365 5.28 -13.98 -4.11
CA PRO A 365 5.99 -14.01 -2.82
C PRO A 365 7.16 -13.04 -2.68
N ASN A 366 7.81 -12.68 -3.80
CA ASN A 366 8.90 -11.72 -3.83
C ASN A 366 8.48 -10.26 -4.03
N HIS A 367 7.17 -9.97 -4.14
CA HIS A 367 6.66 -8.59 -4.28
C HIS A 367 6.24 -7.98 -2.95
N GLY A 368 6.05 -8.78 -1.92
CA GLY A 368 5.71 -8.28 -0.60
C GLY A 368 6.23 -9.19 0.49
N ILE A 369 6.89 -8.61 1.49
CA ILE A 369 7.41 -9.32 2.65
C ILE A 369 6.98 -8.62 3.93
N PHE A 370 6.89 -9.37 5.03
CA PHE A 370 6.59 -8.81 6.34
C PHE A 370 7.33 -9.54 7.45
N SER A 371 7.54 -8.84 8.55
CA SER A 371 8.04 -9.37 9.82
C SER A 371 7.13 -8.91 10.96
N PRO A 372 6.54 -9.83 11.75
CA PRO A 372 5.81 -9.49 12.96
C PRO A 372 6.79 -9.20 14.11
N VAL A 373 6.62 -8.05 14.75
CA VAL A 373 7.46 -7.59 15.87
C VAL A 373 6.58 -7.24 17.06
N LEU A 374 6.93 -7.72 18.24
CA LEU A 374 6.35 -7.24 19.50
C LEU A 374 7.12 -6.02 19.99
N ILE A 375 6.38 -4.97 20.32
CA ILE A 375 6.92 -3.74 20.92
C ILE A 375 6.29 -3.56 22.29
N ASN A 376 7.11 -3.39 23.32
CA ASN A 376 6.63 -3.07 24.65
C ASN A 376 6.27 -1.58 24.74
N ALA A 377 5.03 -1.29 25.08
CA ALA A 377 4.52 0.08 25.13
C ALA A 377 5.17 0.94 26.23
N HIS A 378 5.82 0.34 27.23
CA HIS A 378 6.47 1.04 28.34
C HIS A 378 7.98 1.11 28.17
N SER A 379 8.66 -0.05 28.00
CA SER A 379 10.12 -0.09 27.88
C SER A 379 10.63 0.26 26.48
N ARG A 380 9.75 0.21 25.47
CA ARG A 380 10.08 0.38 24.05
C ARG A 380 10.93 -0.75 23.46
N ASP A 381 11.13 -1.83 24.20
CA ASP A 381 11.81 -3.01 23.71
C ASP A 381 11.07 -3.59 22.52
N MET A 382 11.84 -4.04 21.53
CA MET A 382 11.35 -4.66 20.30
C MET A 382 11.89 -6.08 20.19
N ILE A 383 11.04 -7.04 19.88
CA ILE A 383 11.41 -8.45 19.74
C ILE A 383 10.72 -9.03 18.51
N PRO A 384 11.47 -9.54 17.51
CA PRO A 384 10.88 -10.27 16.39
C PRO A 384 10.15 -11.52 16.91
N VAL A 385 8.92 -11.73 16.44
CA VAL A 385 8.09 -12.87 16.91
C VAL A 385 8.76 -14.21 16.61
N GLY A 386 9.52 -14.32 15.51
CA GLY A 386 10.28 -15.53 15.19
C GLY A 386 11.36 -15.93 16.20
N THR A 387 11.69 -15.07 17.16
CA THR A 387 12.65 -15.39 18.25
C THR A 387 12.11 -16.45 19.22
N PHE A 388 10.79 -16.42 19.49
CA PHE A 388 10.14 -17.29 20.49
C PHE A 388 8.92 -18.03 19.91
N PHE A 389 8.63 -17.87 18.63
CA PHE A 389 7.49 -18.51 17.98
C PHE A 389 7.87 -18.97 16.58
N ASN A 390 7.64 -20.24 16.25
CA ASN A 390 7.91 -20.76 14.91
C ASN A 390 6.80 -20.33 13.93
N VAL A 391 6.91 -19.09 13.44
CA VAL A 391 5.91 -18.48 12.55
C VAL A 391 5.75 -19.25 11.25
N GLU A 392 6.85 -19.75 10.67
CA GLU A 392 6.79 -20.52 9.40
C GLU A 392 5.96 -21.80 9.57
N GLN A 393 6.25 -22.59 10.62
CA GLN A 393 5.50 -23.81 10.87
C GLN A 393 4.04 -23.51 11.23
N PHE A 394 3.79 -22.45 11.98
CA PHE A 394 2.44 -22.02 12.31
C PHE A 394 1.63 -21.68 11.05
N ILE A 395 2.20 -20.94 10.08
CA ILE A 395 1.53 -20.65 8.82
C ILE A 395 1.22 -21.95 8.05
N ARG A 396 2.17 -22.90 8.00
CA ARG A 396 1.95 -24.21 7.37
C ARG A 396 0.81 -24.97 8.04
N ASP A 397 0.80 -25.00 9.37
CA ASP A 397 -0.27 -25.62 10.16
C ASP A 397 -1.63 -24.98 9.83
N ILE A 398 -1.69 -23.64 9.71
CA ILE A 398 -2.93 -22.94 9.37
C ILE A 398 -3.42 -23.33 7.97
N VAL A 399 -2.53 -23.46 6.98
CA VAL A 399 -2.89 -23.96 5.64
C VAL A 399 -3.50 -25.37 5.74
N GLU A 400 -2.83 -26.29 6.42
CA GLU A 400 -3.33 -27.66 6.62
C GLU A 400 -4.68 -27.70 7.36
N ILE A 401 -4.82 -26.90 8.43
CA ILE A 401 -6.08 -26.81 9.21
C ILE A 401 -7.22 -26.28 8.32
N THR A 402 -6.95 -25.30 7.48
CA THR A 402 -7.97 -24.73 6.59
C THR A 402 -8.36 -25.72 5.49
N ASP A 403 -7.41 -26.50 4.96
CA ASP A 403 -7.67 -27.51 3.95
C ASP A 403 -8.55 -28.67 4.48
N LEU A 404 -8.45 -28.96 5.77
CA LEU A 404 -9.34 -29.95 6.41
C LEU A 404 -10.80 -29.54 6.45
N GLY A 405 -11.13 -28.26 6.32
CA GLY A 405 -12.50 -27.72 6.25
C GLY A 405 -13.40 -28.15 7.43
N ARG A 406 -12.85 -28.24 8.66
CA ARG A 406 -13.58 -28.74 9.82
C ARG A 406 -14.54 -27.67 10.41
N ARG A 407 -15.47 -28.14 11.25
CA ARG A 407 -16.39 -27.25 11.99
C ARG A 407 -15.60 -26.24 12.84
N PRO A 408 -16.10 -25.00 13.06
CA PRO A 408 -15.37 -23.93 13.76
C PRO A 408 -14.78 -24.32 15.12
N ALA A 409 -15.50 -25.12 15.92
CA ALA A 409 -15.01 -25.57 17.24
C ALA A 409 -13.75 -26.47 17.13
N ILE A 410 -13.74 -27.38 16.14
CA ILE A 410 -12.60 -28.27 15.88
C ILE A 410 -11.44 -27.43 15.33
N THR A 411 -11.71 -26.54 14.40
CA THR A 411 -10.72 -25.62 13.82
C THR A 411 -10.04 -24.79 14.91
N LYS A 412 -10.82 -24.19 15.83
CA LYS A 412 -10.26 -23.45 16.99
C LYS A 412 -9.34 -24.30 17.85
N SER A 413 -9.72 -25.57 18.12
CA SER A 413 -8.90 -26.49 18.90
C SER A 413 -7.59 -26.84 18.20
N LEU A 414 -7.63 -27.08 16.89
CA LEU A 414 -6.42 -27.35 16.10
C LEU A 414 -5.49 -26.13 16.03
N VAL A 415 -6.04 -24.93 15.87
CA VAL A 415 -5.25 -23.69 15.93
C VAL A 415 -4.57 -23.53 17.29
N LEU A 416 -5.29 -23.79 18.40
CA LEU A 416 -4.73 -23.71 19.73
C LEU A 416 -3.59 -24.73 19.92
N LEU A 417 -3.75 -25.97 19.44
CA LEU A 417 -2.69 -26.98 19.46
C LEU A 417 -1.47 -26.55 18.66
N SER A 418 -1.68 -25.94 17.48
CA SER A 418 -0.59 -25.40 16.69
C SER A 418 0.12 -24.26 17.41
N VAL A 419 -0.61 -23.36 18.08
CA VAL A 419 0.00 -22.29 18.90
C VAL A 419 0.87 -22.90 20.01
N LEU A 420 0.37 -23.89 20.74
CA LEU A 420 1.12 -24.55 21.81
C LEU A 420 2.40 -25.21 21.29
N ARG A 421 2.33 -25.86 20.13
CA ARG A 421 3.48 -26.55 19.51
C ARG A 421 4.57 -25.58 19.04
N ASN A 422 4.18 -24.42 18.55
CA ASN A 422 5.08 -23.45 17.93
C ASN A 422 5.59 -22.36 18.89
N PHE A 423 5.14 -22.34 20.15
CA PHE A 423 5.50 -21.34 21.14
C PHE A 423 6.63 -21.84 22.06
N ASP A 424 7.74 -21.12 22.07
CA ASP A 424 8.86 -21.33 22.99
C ASP A 424 8.73 -20.37 24.18
N ARG A 425 8.30 -20.91 25.31
CA ARG A 425 8.06 -20.15 26.56
C ARG A 425 9.34 -19.57 27.13
N ASP A 426 10.46 -20.26 26.99
CA ASP A 426 11.72 -19.89 27.63
C ASP A 426 12.40 -18.73 26.91
N ARG A 427 12.07 -18.53 25.62
CA ARG A 427 12.52 -17.42 24.79
C ARG A 427 11.54 -16.26 24.70
N ALA A 428 10.33 -16.45 25.19
CA ALA A 428 9.30 -15.41 25.16
C ALA A 428 9.66 -14.25 26.08
N PRO A 429 9.31 -13.00 25.71
CA PRO A 429 9.59 -11.86 26.58
C PRO A 429 8.80 -11.93 27.88
N SER A 430 9.37 -11.33 28.93
CA SER A 430 8.74 -11.31 30.25
C SER A 430 7.30 -10.78 30.21
N GLY A 431 6.39 -11.49 30.86
CA GLY A 431 4.96 -11.14 30.86
C GLY A 431 4.19 -11.48 29.60
N PHE A 432 4.83 -12.15 28.61
CA PHE A 432 4.18 -12.60 27.38
C PHE A 432 4.05 -14.13 27.37
N GLY A 433 2.84 -14.63 27.35
CA GLY A 433 2.55 -16.06 27.39
C GLY A 433 1.36 -16.43 26.51
N LEU A 434 0.88 -17.67 26.64
CA LEU A 434 -0.21 -18.20 25.80
C LEU A 434 -1.50 -17.38 25.86
N ARG A 435 -1.79 -16.77 27.02
CA ARG A 435 -2.94 -15.88 27.16
C ARG A 435 -2.81 -14.67 26.22
N GLN A 436 -1.65 -14.02 26.20
CA GLN A 436 -1.37 -12.86 25.37
C GLN A 436 -1.38 -13.23 23.88
N ILE A 437 -0.84 -14.41 23.51
CA ILE A 437 -0.91 -14.91 22.14
C ILE A 437 -2.37 -15.07 21.70
N ARG A 438 -3.21 -15.69 22.54
CA ARG A 438 -4.63 -15.88 22.25
C ARG A 438 -5.33 -14.53 22.06
N GLU A 439 -5.12 -13.60 22.98
CA GLU A 439 -5.71 -12.24 22.91
C GLU A 439 -5.26 -11.49 21.65
N LEU A 440 -3.97 -11.60 21.26
CA LEU A 440 -3.46 -11.02 20.02
C LEU A 440 -4.03 -11.68 18.77
N LEU A 441 -4.17 -13.00 18.75
CA LEU A 441 -4.79 -13.71 17.63
C LEU A 441 -6.27 -13.33 17.49
N GLU A 442 -7.01 -13.31 18.60
CA GLU A 442 -8.40 -12.86 18.62
C GLU A 442 -8.51 -11.42 18.09
N ASP A 443 -7.64 -10.50 18.52
CA ASP A 443 -7.59 -9.13 18.02
C ASP A 443 -7.23 -9.08 16.52
N CYS A 444 -6.30 -9.91 16.04
CA CYS A 444 -5.99 -10.04 14.62
C CYS A 444 -7.18 -10.57 13.81
N PHE A 445 -7.88 -11.60 14.30
CA PHE A 445 -9.05 -12.16 13.63
C PHE A 445 -10.20 -11.15 13.58
N TYR A 446 -10.46 -10.42 14.66
CA TYR A 446 -11.46 -9.36 14.64
C TYR A 446 -11.09 -8.23 13.67
N ARG A 447 -9.81 -7.90 13.54
CA ARG A 447 -9.34 -6.88 12.59
C ARG A 447 -9.50 -7.33 11.14
N VAL A 448 -9.36 -8.61 10.86
CA VAL A 448 -9.48 -9.15 9.50
C VAL A 448 -10.95 -9.37 9.14
N ALA A 449 -11.75 -9.90 10.05
CA ALA A 449 -13.13 -10.33 9.81
C ALA A 449 -14.21 -9.33 10.26
N GLY A 450 -13.84 -8.28 11.01
CA GLY A 450 -14.81 -7.31 11.54
C GLY A 450 -15.26 -6.32 10.49
N SER A 451 -16.55 -6.17 10.25
CA SER A 451 -17.16 -5.15 9.41
C SER A 451 -17.90 -4.10 10.25
N GLY A 452 -17.89 -2.84 9.78
CA GLY A 452 -18.71 -1.77 10.34
C GLY A 452 -18.17 -1.06 11.58
N ASP A 453 -19.02 -0.25 12.24
CA ASP A 453 -18.66 0.63 13.36
C ASP A 453 -18.17 -0.12 14.61
N ASP A 454 -18.55 -1.38 14.79
CA ASP A 454 -18.15 -2.22 15.92
C ASP A 454 -16.65 -2.53 15.92
N TRP A 455 -16.01 -2.54 14.73
CA TRP A 455 -14.58 -2.75 14.57
C TRP A 455 -13.74 -1.67 15.27
N SER A 456 -14.17 -0.41 15.21
CA SER A 456 -13.43 0.72 15.80
C SER A 456 -13.44 0.70 17.33
N GLN A 457 -14.46 0.12 17.93
CA GLN A 457 -14.60 0.03 19.40
C GLN A 457 -13.92 -1.23 19.96
N ARG A 458 -13.90 -2.34 19.22
CA ARG A 458 -13.36 -3.63 19.68
C ARG A 458 -11.89 -3.86 19.29
N ALA A 459 -11.38 -3.18 18.28
CA ALA A 459 -10.04 -3.41 17.72
C ALA A 459 -8.86 -3.12 18.68
N TYR A 460 -9.15 -2.75 19.93
CA TYR A 460 -8.16 -2.45 20.97
C TYR A 460 -8.44 -3.16 22.30
N SER A 461 -9.11 -4.31 22.27
CA SER A 461 -9.41 -5.07 23.49
C SER A 461 -8.16 -5.61 24.18
N TYR A 462 -7.04 -5.76 23.43
CA TYR A 462 -5.77 -6.16 24.01
C TYR A 462 -5.08 -4.97 24.71
N ASN A 463 -5.17 -4.94 26.05
CA ASN A 463 -4.55 -3.93 26.92
C ASN A 463 -3.18 -4.34 27.47
N GLY A 464 -2.60 -5.44 27.02
CA GLY A 464 -1.26 -5.87 27.44
C GLY A 464 -0.16 -4.89 27.03
N PRO A 465 1.00 -4.92 27.69
CA PRO A 465 2.11 -4.01 27.40
C PRO A 465 2.76 -4.28 26.03
N TRP A 466 2.65 -5.48 25.50
CA TRP A 466 3.24 -5.88 24.23
C TRP A 466 2.26 -5.65 23.09
N LYS A 467 2.64 -4.81 22.13
CA LYS A 467 1.85 -4.51 20.91
C LYS A 467 2.46 -5.21 19.71
N LEU A 468 1.62 -5.86 18.90
CA LEU A 468 2.05 -6.46 17.63
C LEU A 468 2.08 -5.39 16.56
N VAL A 469 3.24 -5.21 15.96
CA VAL A 469 3.50 -4.30 14.83
C VAL A 469 3.94 -5.12 13.63
N MET A 470 3.39 -4.80 12.47
CA MET A 470 3.82 -5.38 11.21
C MET A 470 4.82 -4.43 10.54
N VAL A 471 6.05 -4.90 10.40
CA VAL A 471 7.07 -4.27 9.57
C VAL A 471 6.99 -4.92 8.20
N SER A 472 6.60 -4.17 7.19
CA SER A 472 6.32 -4.72 5.86
C SER A 472 7.10 -3.99 4.78
N ALA A 473 7.38 -4.66 3.67
CA ALA A 473 7.90 -4.04 2.47
C ALA A 473 7.14 -4.56 1.24
N MET A 474 6.84 -3.67 0.30
CA MET A 474 6.14 -3.98 -0.94
C MET A 474 6.87 -3.42 -2.13
N LEU A 475 7.14 -4.28 -3.12
CA LEU A 475 7.66 -3.89 -4.42
C LEU A 475 6.50 -3.58 -5.36
N PHE A 476 6.56 -2.40 -5.98
CA PHE A 476 5.79 -2.08 -7.17
C PHE A 476 6.72 -2.07 -8.38
N GLN A 477 6.30 -2.74 -9.44
CA GLN A 477 7.12 -2.91 -10.64
C GLN A 477 7.09 -1.66 -11.52
N ASP A 478 8.24 -1.34 -12.10
CA ASP A 478 8.37 -0.40 -13.22
C ASP A 478 8.80 -1.14 -14.50
N LEU A 479 8.89 -0.43 -15.61
CA LEU A 479 9.17 -1.05 -16.92
C LEU A 479 10.49 -1.81 -16.99
N PHE A 480 11.43 -1.58 -16.08
CA PHE A 480 12.75 -2.26 -16.09
C PHE A 480 12.71 -3.64 -15.42
N ASN A 481 11.89 -3.80 -14.36
CA ASN A 481 11.73 -5.06 -13.64
C ASN A 481 10.36 -5.73 -13.85
N TYR A 482 9.71 -5.42 -14.95
CA TYR A 482 8.33 -5.77 -15.24
C TYR A 482 8.14 -7.26 -15.54
N ASP A 483 7.25 -7.91 -14.77
CA ASP A 483 6.80 -9.28 -14.96
C ASP A 483 5.27 -9.29 -15.16
N LEU A 484 4.84 -9.45 -16.42
CA LEU A 484 3.42 -9.45 -16.77
C LEU A 484 2.64 -10.60 -16.14
N SER A 485 3.29 -11.72 -15.85
CA SER A 485 2.62 -12.87 -15.24
C SER A 485 2.14 -12.59 -13.83
N THR A 486 2.84 -11.70 -13.10
CA THR A 486 2.48 -11.33 -11.73
C THR A 486 1.46 -10.19 -11.66
N LEU A 487 1.26 -9.45 -12.74
CA LEU A 487 0.24 -8.40 -12.79
C LEU A 487 -1.16 -8.97 -12.87
N SER A 488 -1.32 -10.15 -13.44
CA SER A 488 -2.61 -10.82 -13.52
C SER A 488 -3.20 -11.14 -12.13
N ASP A 489 -2.35 -11.19 -11.12
CA ASP A 489 -2.69 -11.53 -9.74
C ASP A 489 -2.64 -10.30 -8.80
N SER A 490 -2.85 -9.10 -9.35
CA SER A 490 -2.71 -7.85 -8.59
C SER A 490 -3.74 -7.72 -7.48
N ALA A 491 -3.25 -7.48 -6.25
CA ALA A 491 -4.07 -7.22 -5.07
C ALA A 491 -4.38 -5.72 -4.86
N THR A 492 -3.78 -4.84 -5.66
CA THR A 492 -3.89 -3.37 -5.51
C THR A 492 -4.28 -2.71 -6.83
N PRO A 493 -5.54 -2.87 -7.29
CA PRO A 493 -6.02 -2.16 -8.46
C PRO A 493 -6.19 -0.66 -8.18
N VAL A 494 -5.89 0.16 -9.19
CA VAL A 494 -6.29 1.56 -9.24
C VAL A 494 -7.62 1.63 -10.00
N ALA A 495 -8.62 2.15 -9.35
CA ALA A 495 -9.94 2.32 -9.95
C ALA A 495 -10.01 3.65 -10.71
N THR A 496 -10.35 3.56 -11.97
CA THR A 496 -10.39 4.68 -12.90
C THR A 496 -11.72 4.72 -13.66
N GLN A 497 -11.95 5.76 -14.44
CA GLN A 497 -13.09 5.83 -15.36
C GLN A 497 -13.04 4.68 -16.40
N GLU A 498 -11.84 4.19 -16.76
CA GLU A 498 -11.62 3.07 -17.69
C GLU A 498 -11.66 1.68 -17.03
N GLY A 499 -12.03 1.60 -15.76
CA GLY A 499 -12.03 0.34 -14.99
C GLY A 499 -10.87 0.22 -14.03
N GLU A 500 -10.68 -0.98 -13.50
CA GLU A 500 -9.62 -1.28 -12.54
C GLU A 500 -8.34 -1.73 -13.25
N ILE A 501 -7.25 -1.03 -12.98
CA ILE A 501 -5.93 -1.29 -13.57
C ILE A 501 -4.96 -1.62 -12.43
N SER A 502 -4.12 -2.65 -12.58
CA SER A 502 -3.08 -2.96 -11.61
C SER A 502 -2.23 -1.73 -11.30
N PHE A 503 -1.86 -1.50 -10.03
CA PHE A 503 -1.04 -0.34 -9.62
C PHE A 503 0.26 -0.24 -10.44
N CYS A 504 0.91 -1.38 -10.69
CA CYS A 504 2.13 -1.43 -11.49
C CYS A 504 1.87 -1.06 -12.96
N ALA A 505 0.79 -1.55 -13.55
CA ALA A 505 0.42 -1.20 -14.92
C ALA A 505 0.01 0.27 -15.04
N TYR A 506 -0.76 0.75 -14.07
CA TYR A 506 -1.23 2.12 -14.07
C TYR A 506 -0.08 3.13 -13.99
N ASN A 507 0.85 2.95 -13.06
CA ASN A 507 1.97 3.86 -12.85
C ASN A 507 3.18 3.50 -13.72
N GLY A 508 3.72 2.28 -13.59
CA GLY A 508 4.88 1.80 -14.32
C GLY A 508 4.62 1.55 -15.79
N GLY A 509 3.49 0.93 -16.11
CA GLY A 509 3.07 0.63 -17.49
C GLY A 509 2.41 1.79 -18.24
N ARG A 510 2.49 3.02 -17.74
CA ARG A 510 2.04 4.29 -18.35
C ARG A 510 0.53 4.44 -18.59
N TRP A 511 -0.31 3.56 -18.09
CA TRP A 511 -1.76 3.71 -18.20
C TRP A 511 -2.27 4.99 -17.53
N ARG A 512 -1.61 5.48 -16.48
CA ARG A 512 -1.95 6.76 -15.85
C ARG A 512 -1.95 7.92 -16.85
N LYS A 513 -0.90 8.05 -17.65
CA LYS A 513 -0.78 9.14 -18.63
C LYS A 513 -1.91 9.10 -19.64
N VAL A 514 -2.26 7.91 -20.11
CA VAL A 514 -3.35 7.70 -21.07
C VAL A 514 -4.70 8.04 -20.44
N VAL A 515 -5.03 7.49 -19.26
CA VAL A 515 -6.31 7.74 -18.57
C VAL A 515 -6.46 9.21 -18.21
N GLU A 516 -5.45 9.81 -17.58
CA GLU A 516 -5.52 11.23 -17.17
C GLU A 516 -5.63 12.18 -18.37
N HIS A 517 -5.04 11.81 -19.53
CA HIS A 517 -5.16 12.60 -20.75
C HIS A 517 -6.60 12.59 -21.28
N PHE A 518 -7.26 11.43 -21.34
CA PHE A 518 -8.62 11.32 -21.87
C PHE A 518 -9.69 11.85 -20.90
N HIS A 519 -9.43 11.79 -19.60
CA HIS A 519 -10.36 12.22 -18.56
C HIS A 519 -9.95 13.53 -17.86
N GLN A 520 -9.15 14.39 -18.56
CA GLN A 520 -8.80 15.70 -18.03
C GLN A 520 -10.04 16.57 -17.85
N THR A 521 -10.16 17.20 -16.68
CA THR A 521 -11.33 18.03 -16.35
C THR A 521 -11.16 19.48 -16.73
N ALA A 522 -9.92 19.98 -16.77
CA ALA A 522 -9.61 21.37 -17.09
C ALA A 522 -8.14 21.53 -17.50
N THR A 523 -7.83 22.59 -18.26
CA THR A 523 -6.45 23.03 -18.36
C THR A 523 -5.99 23.64 -17.04
N LEU A 524 -4.70 23.55 -16.72
CA LEU A 524 -4.15 24.13 -15.50
C LEU A 524 -4.46 25.63 -15.36
N THR A 525 -4.45 26.37 -16.50
CA THR A 525 -4.76 27.79 -16.52
C THR A 525 -6.23 28.08 -16.21
N SER A 526 -7.17 27.33 -16.81
CA SER A 526 -8.61 27.50 -16.55
C SER A 526 -8.97 27.13 -15.13
N TRP A 527 -8.37 26.05 -14.61
CA TRP A 527 -8.54 25.62 -13.22
C TRP A 527 -8.14 26.74 -12.23
N HIS A 528 -6.94 27.29 -12.38
CA HIS A 528 -6.48 28.35 -11.48
C HIS A 528 -7.26 29.65 -11.56
N ARG A 529 -7.90 29.93 -12.70
CA ARG A 529 -8.83 31.08 -12.81
C ARG A 529 -10.11 30.84 -12.01
N ALA A 530 -10.62 29.60 -12.00
CA ALA A 530 -11.88 29.26 -11.35
C ALA A 530 -11.72 28.98 -9.83
N HIS A 531 -10.61 28.38 -9.40
CA HIS A 531 -10.45 27.83 -8.05
C HIS A 531 -9.31 28.46 -7.23
N SER A 532 -8.65 29.50 -7.74
CA SER A 532 -7.39 30.02 -7.19
C SER A 532 -6.27 28.97 -7.08
N ARG A 533 -5.04 29.38 -6.84
CA ARG A 533 -3.92 28.45 -6.68
C ARG A 533 -3.91 27.91 -5.25
N HIS A 534 -3.98 26.61 -5.06
CA HIS A 534 -3.61 26.00 -3.77
C HIS A 534 -2.11 26.21 -3.54
N GLN A 535 -1.73 26.29 -2.26
CA GLN A 535 -0.33 26.48 -1.88
C GLN A 535 0.47 25.22 -2.20
N ILE A 536 1.61 25.40 -2.89
CA ILE A 536 2.56 24.32 -3.18
C ILE A 536 3.85 24.60 -2.41
N TYR A 537 4.30 23.59 -1.66
CA TYR A 537 5.54 23.62 -0.91
C TYR A 537 6.64 22.90 -1.69
N ALA A 538 7.73 23.61 -1.94
CA ALA A 538 8.89 23.15 -2.68
C ALA A 538 10.13 23.94 -2.28
N LYS A 539 11.33 23.47 -2.64
CA LYS A 539 12.60 24.18 -2.50
C LYS A 539 12.86 24.68 -1.07
N GLY A 540 12.53 23.86 -0.05
CA GLY A 540 12.75 24.18 1.35
C GLY A 540 11.75 25.16 1.97
N ARG A 541 10.64 25.47 1.29
CA ARG A 541 9.60 26.33 1.86
C ARG A 541 8.99 25.72 3.12
N LEU A 542 8.82 26.54 4.15
CA LEU A 542 8.19 26.10 5.40
C LEU A 542 6.67 26.03 5.26
N VAL A 543 6.08 25.01 5.84
CA VAL A 543 4.63 24.90 6.02
C VAL A 543 4.24 25.83 7.17
N ASP A 544 3.32 26.77 6.90
CA ASP A 544 2.78 27.66 7.92
C ASP A 544 1.55 27.01 8.58
N PHE A 545 1.57 26.92 9.89
CA PHE A 545 0.46 26.35 10.68
C PHE A 545 -0.51 27.40 11.21
N ARG A 546 -0.24 28.69 10.98
CA ARG A 546 -1.11 29.79 11.39
C ARG A 546 -2.19 30.13 10.38
N GLN A 547 -2.02 29.69 9.13
CA GLN A 547 -2.96 29.92 8.04
C GLN A 547 -3.71 28.62 7.72
N ALA A 548 -5.04 28.64 7.81
CA ALA A 548 -5.85 27.58 7.25
C ALA A 548 -5.68 27.56 5.71
N PRO A 549 -5.58 26.39 5.05
CA PRO A 549 -5.47 26.35 3.60
C PRO A 549 -6.71 26.94 2.94
N THR A 550 -6.51 27.74 1.91
CA THR A 550 -7.54 28.50 1.16
C THR A 550 -8.57 27.61 0.40
N ILE A 551 -8.47 26.29 0.50
CA ILE A 551 -9.37 25.32 -0.17
C ILE A 551 -10.69 25.13 0.60
N ALA A 552 -10.79 25.59 1.83
CA ALA A 552 -11.89 25.27 2.75
C ALA A 552 -13.19 26.06 2.52
N SER A 553 -13.25 27.02 1.62
CA SER A 553 -14.36 27.99 1.60
C SER A 553 -15.62 27.59 0.81
N GLN A 554 -15.73 26.38 0.29
CA GLN A 554 -16.97 25.90 -0.34
C GLN A 554 -17.64 24.69 0.34
N LEU A 555 -17.04 24.14 1.38
CA LEU A 555 -17.69 23.12 2.19
C LEU A 555 -18.38 23.78 3.38
N VAL A 556 -19.69 23.92 3.27
CA VAL A 556 -20.69 24.17 4.33
C VAL A 556 -20.11 24.76 5.61
N GLN A 557 -20.41 26.02 5.89
CA GLN A 557 -20.28 26.60 7.22
C GLN A 557 -21.03 25.71 8.21
N ILE A 558 -20.29 24.79 8.84
CA ILE A 558 -20.76 24.12 10.04
C ILE A 558 -20.44 25.09 11.18
N GLU A 559 -21.48 25.73 11.70
CA GLU A 559 -21.39 26.60 12.85
C GLU A 559 -20.66 25.88 13.99
N SER A 560 -19.70 26.61 14.56
CA SER A 560 -18.91 26.19 15.71
C SER A 560 -19.77 26.23 16.98
N GLU A 561 -20.54 25.17 17.22
CA GLU A 561 -21.02 24.85 18.56
C GLU A 561 -20.69 23.38 18.88
N PRO A 562 -20.28 23.06 20.11
CA PRO A 562 -20.02 21.69 20.53
C PRO A 562 -21.36 20.98 20.74
N LYS A 563 -21.95 20.48 19.67
CA LYS A 563 -23.14 19.62 19.75
C LYS A 563 -22.80 18.22 19.31
N THR A 564 -22.98 17.32 20.28
CA THR A 564 -23.31 15.89 20.17
C THR A 564 -23.43 15.30 18.75
N VAL A 565 -23.07 14.06 18.61
CA VAL A 565 -23.04 13.12 17.49
C VAL A 565 -24.10 13.29 16.37
N SER A 566 -25.09 14.18 16.51
CA SER A 566 -26.14 14.46 15.53
C SER A 566 -25.73 15.35 14.34
N ALA A 567 -24.65 16.14 14.46
CA ALA A 567 -24.24 17.09 13.41
C ALA A 567 -23.54 16.40 12.22
N VAL A 568 -23.09 15.17 12.38
CA VAL A 568 -22.36 14.41 11.34
C VAL A 568 -23.32 13.77 10.32
N ARG A 569 -24.60 13.59 10.68
CA ARG A 569 -25.61 13.05 9.74
C ARG A 569 -25.84 13.91 8.50
N ASN A 570 -25.52 15.19 8.56
CA ASN A 570 -25.77 16.12 7.46
C ASN A 570 -24.64 16.18 6.41
N ILE A 571 -23.53 15.46 6.60
CA ILE A 571 -22.46 15.37 5.60
C ILE A 571 -22.66 14.15 4.67
N CYS A 572 -23.42 13.15 5.15
CA CYS A 572 -23.61 11.89 4.47
C CYS A 572 -25.05 11.67 3.92
N VAL A 573 -25.89 12.71 3.85
CA VAL A 573 -27.25 12.63 3.27
C VAL A 573 -27.34 13.49 2.01
#